data_7e4e3108f1e88852eae99e1731c4e614
#
_entry.id   7e4e3108f1e88852eae99e1731c4e614
#
_cell.length_a   1.000
_cell.length_b   1.000
_cell.length_c   1.000
_cell.angle_alpha   90.00
_cell.angle_beta   90.00
_cell.angle_gamma   90.00
#
_symmetry.space_group_name_H-M   'P 1'
#
loop_
_entity.id
_entity.type
_entity.pdbx_description
1 polymer ?
#
loop_
_entity_poly.entity_id
_entity_poly.type
_entity_poly.pdbx_seq_one_letter_code
_entity_poly.pdbx_strand_id
1 'polypeptide(L)'
;MSIYKKYNEEWNYFNERLYEKFKRIQLLRSTGFFLNSTIIHKDPEKKVDIDELIQEINQKDLILHNDDINTFQHVADCLMKYCSHHPLQAEQCVIIVHNKGKCGVKVGTYEELEPICTALLDNGLSATIK
;
A
#
# COMPACT_ATOMS: atom_id res chain seq x y z
N MET A 1 2.56 13.26 -24.05
CA MET A 1 2.53 14.23 -22.94
C MET A 1 1.23 14.16 -22.15
N SER A 2 0.06 14.17 -22.83
CA SER A 2 -1.24 14.04 -22.17
C SER A 2 -1.44 12.70 -21.44
N ILE A 3 -0.83 11.63 -21.93
CA ILE A 3 -0.88 10.31 -21.31
C ILE A 3 -0.14 10.30 -19.96
N TYR A 4 1.04 10.91 -19.89
CA TYR A 4 1.82 11.00 -18.65
C TYR A 4 1.12 11.88 -17.60
N LYS A 5 0.43 12.92 -18.01
CA LYS A 5 -0.33 13.79 -17.11
C LYS A 5 -1.51 13.04 -16.48
N LYS A 6 -2.24 12.26 -17.29
CA LYS A 6 -3.34 11.43 -16.81
C LYS A 6 -2.86 10.36 -15.84
N TYR A 7 -1.71 9.73 -16.12
CA TYR A 7 -1.06 8.77 -15.24
C TYR A 7 -0.71 9.38 -13.89
N ASN A 8 -0.12 10.57 -13.92
CA ASN A 8 0.27 11.26 -12.70
C ASN A 8 -0.94 11.66 -11.85
N GLU A 9 -2.04 12.05 -12.46
CA GLU A 9 -3.26 12.41 -11.74
C GLU A 9 -3.90 11.19 -11.07
N GLU A 10 -4.03 10.07 -11.78
CA GLU A 10 -4.56 8.82 -11.22
C GLU A 10 -3.65 8.27 -10.14
N TRP A 11 -2.34 8.33 -10.34
CA TRP A 11 -1.35 7.90 -9.38
C TRP A 11 -1.35 8.77 -8.13
N ASN A 12 -1.39 10.08 -8.28
CA ASN A 12 -1.47 11.01 -7.17
C ASN A 12 -2.73 10.79 -6.34
N TYR A 13 -3.87 10.57 -7.00
CA TYR A 13 -5.12 10.27 -6.33
C TYR A 13 -5.02 8.98 -5.50
N PHE A 14 -4.46 7.93 -6.07
CA PHE A 14 -4.25 6.66 -5.39
C PHE A 14 -3.28 6.80 -4.20
N ASN A 15 -2.17 7.51 -4.41
CA ASN A 15 -1.20 7.77 -3.34
C ASN A 15 -1.76 8.67 -2.24
N GLU A 16 -2.57 9.66 -2.58
CA GLU A 16 -3.23 10.49 -1.58
C GLU A 16 -4.16 9.67 -0.68
N ARG A 17 -4.95 8.78 -1.29
CA ARG A 17 -5.82 7.89 -0.52
C ARG A 17 -5.03 6.94 0.38
N LEU A 18 -3.96 6.36 -0.13
CA LEU A 18 -3.07 5.50 0.65
C LEU A 18 -2.38 6.28 1.77
N TYR A 19 -1.91 7.48 1.46
CA TYR A 19 -1.25 8.35 2.43
C TYR A 19 -2.20 8.77 3.55
N GLU A 20 -3.41 9.18 3.21
CA GLU A 20 -4.44 9.54 4.20
C GLU A 20 -4.81 8.35 5.08
N LYS A 21 -4.99 7.19 4.48
CA LYS A 21 -5.27 5.95 5.20
C LYS A 21 -4.12 5.57 6.12
N PHE A 22 -2.88 5.65 5.64
CA PHE A 22 -1.67 5.37 6.41
C PHE A 22 -1.49 6.35 7.57
N LYS A 23 -1.70 7.63 7.31
CA LYS A 23 -1.64 8.69 8.33
C LYS A 23 -2.67 8.46 9.43
N ARG A 24 -3.89 8.08 9.05
CA ARG A 24 -4.96 7.74 9.99
C ARG A 24 -4.59 6.54 10.86
N ILE A 25 -4.03 5.49 10.28
CA ILE A 25 -3.59 4.29 11.01
C ILE A 25 -2.44 4.63 11.97
N GLN A 26 -1.47 5.43 11.55
CA GLN A 26 -0.37 5.86 12.41
C GLN A 26 -0.87 6.71 13.58
N LEU A 27 -1.81 7.59 13.33
CA LEU A 27 -2.43 8.39 14.37
C LEU A 27 -3.10 7.49 15.41
N LEU A 28 -3.85 6.49 14.97
CA LEU A 28 -4.51 5.51 15.84
C LEU A 28 -3.49 4.69 16.63
N ARG A 29 -2.37 4.32 16.04
CA ARG A 29 -1.29 3.57 16.72
C ARG A 29 -0.54 4.41 17.76
N SER A 30 -0.26 5.68 17.43
CA SER A 30 0.47 6.57 18.33
C SER A 30 -0.36 7.00 19.53
N THR A 31 -1.67 6.94 19.41
CA THR A 31 -2.62 7.29 20.46
C THR A 31 -3.49 6.09 20.86
N GLY A 32 -2.85 5.00 21.31
CA GLY A 32 -3.58 3.83 21.83
C GLY A 32 -4.56 4.19 22.94
N PHE A 33 -4.23 5.18 23.75
CA PHE A 33 -5.13 5.76 24.74
C PHE A 33 -6.31 6.49 24.11
N PHE A 34 -6.11 7.15 22.99
CA PHE A 34 -7.13 7.84 22.22
C PHE A 34 -8.15 6.86 21.65
N LEU A 35 -7.72 5.69 21.22
CA LEU A 35 -8.59 4.60 20.78
C LEU A 35 -9.55 4.17 21.89
N ASN A 36 -9.04 3.97 23.10
CA ASN A 36 -9.83 3.52 24.23
C ASN A 36 -10.80 4.60 24.75
N SER A 37 -10.36 5.86 24.81
CA SER A 37 -11.17 6.94 25.36
C SER A 37 -12.16 7.52 24.36
N THR A 38 -11.79 7.63 23.09
CA THR A 38 -12.61 8.29 22.07
C THR A 38 -13.65 7.37 21.48
N ILE A 39 -13.34 6.09 21.31
CA ILE A 39 -14.25 5.10 20.74
C ILE A 39 -15.34 4.71 21.75
N ILE A 40 -14.97 4.59 23.03
CA ILE A 40 -15.88 4.18 24.10
C ILE A 40 -16.81 5.32 24.52
N HIS A 41 -16.38 6.58 24.44
CA HIS A 41 -17.10 7.72 24.98
C HIS A 41 -17.77 8.62 23.96
N LYS A 42 -17.55 8.38 22.64
CA LYS A 42 -18.21 9.18 21.61
C LYS A 42 -19.49 8.51 21.16
N ASP A 43 -20.56 9.19 21.40
CA ASP A 43 -21.90 8.97 20.82
C ASP A 43 -22.37 7.51 20.86
N PRO A 44 -23.12 7.13 21.90
CA PRO A 44 -23.64 5.76 22.02
C PRO A 44 -24.58 5.34 20.89
N GLU A 45 -24.99 6.29 20.04
CA GLU A 45 -25.83 6.00 18.87
C GLU A 45 -25.00 5.62 17.63
N LYS A 46 -23.70 5.98 17.59
CA LYS A 46 -22.79 5.55 16.54
C LYS A 46 -22.09 4.27 16.97
N LYS A 47 -22.56 3.15 16.45
CA LYS A 47 -21.85 1.89 16.59
C LYS A 47 -20.51 2.00 15.85
N VAL A 48 -19.43 2.09 16.61
CA VAL A 48 -18.09 1.95 16.05
C VAL A 48 -17.85 0.47 15.81
N ASP A 49 -17.56 0.11 14.58
CA ASP A 49 -17.19 -1.25 14.25
C ASP A 49 -15.73 -1.47 14.70
N ILE A 50 -15.59 -2.08 15.87
CA ILE A 50 -14.28 -2.37 16.48
C ILE A 50 -13.48 -3.33 15.60
N ASP A 51 -14.14 -4.29 14.93
CA ASP A 51 -13.48 -5.23 14.04
C ASP A 51 -12.88 -4.51 12.83
N GLU A 52 -13.61 -3.55 12.26
CA GLU A 52 -13.09 -2.72 11.17
C GLU A 52 -11.90 -1.88 11.61
N LEU A 53 -11.93 -1.30 12.80
CA LEU A 53 -10.80 -0.55 13.36
C LEU A 53 -9.59 -1.44 13.62
N ILE A 54 -9.81 -2.63 14.14
CA ILE A 54 -8.73 -3.60 14.36
C ILE A 54 -8.10 -4.01 13.01
N GLN A 55 -8.92 -4.21 11.97
CA GLN A 55 -8.41 -4.50 10.63
C GLN A 55 -7.59 -3.33 10.07
N GLU A 56 -8.04 -2.09 10.25
CA GLU A 56 -7.27 -0.91 9.84
C GLU A 56 -5.93 -0.81 10.57
N ILE A 57 -5.91 -1.10 11.87
CA ILE A 57 -4.68 -1.10 12.69
C ILE A 57 -3.71 -2.21 12.26
N ASN A 58 -4.24 -3.35 11.86
CA ASN A 58 -3.45 -4.52 11.45
C ASN A 58 -3.01 -4.46 9.98
N GLN A 59 -3.40 -3.43 9.23
CA GLN A 59 -2.95 -3.27 7.85
C GLN A 59 -1.44 -3.02 7.77
N LYS A 60 -0.84 -3.69 6.82
CA LYS A 60 0.59 -3.59 6.50
C LYS A 60 0.74 -3.09 5.07
N ASP A 61 1.93 -2.65 4.76
CA ASP A 61 2.29 -2.20 3.43
C ASP A 61 3.24 -3.21 2.79
N LEU A 62 2.92 -3.59 1.56
CA LEU A 62 3.84 -4.35 0.72
C LEU A 62 4.72 -3.35 -0.03
N ILE A 63 6.01 -3.37 0.24
CA ILE A 63 6.98 -2.42 -0.31
C ILE A 63 7.88 -3.15 -1.30
N LEU A 64 7.91 -2.64 -2.51
CA LEU A 64 8.84 -3.07 -3.55
C LEU A 64 10.11 -2.23 -3.47
N HIS A 65 11.25 -2.89 -3.44
CA HIS A 65 12.56 -2.24 -3.40
C HIS A 65 13.24 -2.27 -4.76
N ASN A 66 14.09 -1.28 -5.01
CA ASN A 66 14.84 -1.21 -6.25
C ASN A 66 15.81 -2.39 -6.35
N ASP A 67 15.93 -2.88 -7.59
CA ASP A 67 16.74 -4.02 -7.94
C ASP A 67 17.30 -3.75 -9.35
N ASP A 68 18.62 -3.71 -9.47
CA ASP A 68 19.29 -3.40 -10.73
C ASP A 68 19.32 -4.59 -11.70
N ILE A 69 18.82 -5.74 -11.30
CA ILE A 69 18.89 -6.99 -12.08
C ILE A 69 17.68 -7.15 -12.99
N ASN A 70 16.49 -6.74 -12.54
CA ASN A 70 15.25 -6.95 -13.25
C ASN A 70 14.96 -5.85 -14.25
N THR A 71 14.40 -6.23 -15.41
CA THR A 71 13.95 -5.26 -16.41
C THR A 71 12.69 -4.53 -15.94
N PHE A 72 12.52 -3.32 -16.44
CA PHE A 72 11.32 -2.52 -16.20
C PHE A 72 10.04 -3.30 -16.53
N GLN A 73 10.01 -3.96 -17.69
CA GLN A 73 8.85 -4.72 -18.15
C GLN A 73 8.54 -5.91 -17.23
N HIS A 74 9.55 -6.62 -16.78
CA HIS A 74 9.38 -7.75 -15.88
C HIS A 74 8.75 -7.32 -14.55
N VAL A 75 9.24 -6.24 -13.96
CA VAL A 75 8.70 -5.70 -12.71
C VAL A 75 7.25 -5.25 -12.89
N ALA A 76 6.96 -4.53 -13.98
CA ALA A 76 5.61 -4.07 -14.28
C ALA A 76 4.65 -5.27 -14.47
N ASP A 77 5.07 -6.29 -15.19
CA ASP A 77 4.28 -7.51 -15.40
C ASP A 77 3.97 -8.22 -14.07
N CYS A 78 4.94 -8.31 -13.18
CA CYS A 78 4.74 -8.90 -11.86
C CYS A 78 3.75 -8.09 -11.01
N LEU A 79 3.83 -6.77 -11.04
CA LEU A 79 2.89 -5.92 -10.32
C LEU A 79 1.46 -6.07 -10.85
N MET A 80 1.31 -6.16 -12.17
CA MET A 80 0.00 -6.40 -12.77
C MET A 80 -0.56 -7.77 -12.38
N LYS A 81 0.28 -8.79 -12.40
CA LYS A 81 -0.15 -10.17 -12.17
C LYS A 81 -0.46 -10.45 -10.70
N TYR A 82 0.40 -10.01 -9.78
CA TYR A 82 0.30 -10.38 -8.36
C TYR A 82 -0.34 -9.31 -7.50
N CYS A 83 -0.13 -8.03 -7.81
CA CYS A 83 -0.70 -6.92 -7.06
C CYS A 83 -1.99 -6.36 -7.68
N SER A 84 -2.44 -6.92 -8.79
CA SER A 84 -3.64 -6.47 -9.53
C SER A 84 -3.56 -5.01 -9.95
N HIS A 85 -2.37 -4.54 -10.27
CA HIS A 85 -2.17 -3.17 -10.75
C HIS A 85 -2.68 -3.01 -12.17
N HIS A 86 -3.28 -1.87 -12.45
CA HIS A 86 -3.51 -1.42 -13.81
C HIS A 86 -2.15 -1.18 -14.49
N PRO A 87 -2.00 -1.41 -15.82
CA PRO A 87 -0.72 -1.21 -16.51
C PRO A 87 -0.06 0.14 -16.22
N LEU A 88 -0.85 1.21 -16.18
CA LEU A 88 -0.39 2.56 -15.86
C LEU A 88 0.18 2.67 -14.45
N GLN A 89 -0.51 2.08 -13.51
CA GLN A 89 -0.15 2.07 -12.11
C GLN A 89 1.16 1.28 -11.91
N ALA A 90 1.28 0.14 -12.57
CA ALA A 90 2.49 -0.67 -12.53
C ALA A 90 3.71 0.10 -13.06
N GLU A 91 3.56 0.78 -14.21
CA GLU A 91 4.63 1.61 -14.77
C GLU A 91 5.05 2.73 -13.82
N GLN A 92 4.09 3.42 -13.21
CA GLN A 92 4.39 4.47 -12.24
C GLN A 92 5.13 3.94 -11.02
N CYS A 93 4.74 2.77 -10.51
CA CYS A 93 5.43 2.13 -9.41
C CYS A 93 6.89 1.81 -9.77
N VAL A 94 7.13 1.28 -10.96
CA VAL A 94 8.50 0.96 -11.41
C VAL A 94 9.35 2.22 -11.51
N ILE A 95 8.81 3.30 -12.05
CA ILE A 95 9.51 4.59 -12.13
C ILE A 95 9.86 5.11 -10.73
N ILE A 96 8.94 5.04 -9.79
CA ILE A 96 9.15 5.50 -8.41
C ILE A 96 10.23 4.63 -7.74
N VAL A 97 10.16 3.33 -7.88
CA VAL A 97 11.16 2.41 -7.33
C VAL A 97 12.53 2.71 -7.89
N HIS A 98 12.63 2.93 -9.20
CA HIS A 98 13.91 3.25 -9.85
C HIS A 98 14.50 4.57 -9.36
N ASN A 99 13.66 5.60 -9.19
CA ASN A 99 14.11 6.94 -8.80
C ASN A 99 14.28 7.12 -7.30
N LYS A 100 13.44 6.50 -6.48
CA LYS A 100 13.40 6.69 -5.03
C LYS A 100 13.87 5.49 -4.22
N GLY A 101 14.09 4.36 -4.86
CA GLY A 101 14.60 3.16 -4.24
C GLY A 101 13.54 2.22 -3.68
N LYS A 102 12.32 2.69 -3.47
CA LYS A 102 11.22 1.86 -2.96
C LYS A 102 9.87 2.49 -3.29
N CYS A 103 8.84 1.63 -3.33
CA CYS A 103 7.45 2.07 -3.52
C CYS A 103 6.49 1.10 -2.82
N GLY A 104 5.50 1.64 -2.12
CA GLY A 104 4.38 0.83 -1.60
C GLY A 104 3.47 0.40 -2.74
N VAL A 105 3.29 -0.91 -2.92
CA VAL A 105 2.54 -1.45 -4.06
C VAL A 105 1.19 -2.03 -3.69
N LYS A 106 1.00 -2.41 -2.43
CA LYS A 106 -0.28 -2.93 -1.96
C LYS A 106 -0.41 -2.75 -0.45
N VAL A 107 -1.64 -2.63 0.03
CA VAL A 107 -1.97 -2.54 1.44
C VAL A 107 -2.94 -3.66 1.79
N GLY A 108 -2.77 -4.27 2.94
CA GLY A 108 -3.63 -5.32 3.43
C GLY A 108 -3.12 -5.91 4.73
N THR A 109 -3.75 -6.98 5.18
CA THR A 109 -3.26 -7.71 6.34
C THR A 109 -2.00 -8.51 5.98
N TYR A 110 -1.24 -8.92 6.97
CA TYR A 110 -0.06 -9.74 6.75
C TYR A 110 -0.40 -11.02 5.99
N GLU A 111 -1.50 -11.68 6.36
CA GLU A 111 -1.96 -12.91 5.73
C GLU A 111 -2.33 -12.71 4.25
N GLU A 112 -2.86 -11.55 3.92
CA GLU A 112 -3.19 -11.19 2.54
C GLU A 112 -1.95 -10.88 1.72
N LEU A 113 -0.98 -10.19 2.31
CA LEU A 113 0.22 -9.73 1.63
C LEU A 113 1.32 -10.80 1.53
N GLU A 114 1.36 -11.73 2.46
CA GLU A 114 2.41 -12.77 2.49
C GLU A 114 2.50 -13.57 1.20
N PRO A 115 1.41 -14.15 0.65
CA PRO A 115 1.50 -14.90 -0.60
C PRO A 115 1.92 -14.01 -1.78
N ILE A 116 1.51 -12.76 -1.79
CA ILE A 116 1.88 -11.80 -2.85
C ILE A 116 3.37 -11.48 -2.75
N CYS A 117 3.85 -11.19 -1.55
CA CYS A 117 5.27 -10.93 -1.30
C CYS A 117 6.13 -12.13 -1.70
N THR A 118 5.74 -13.34 -1.33
CA THR A 118 6.42 -14.57 -1.71
C THR A 118 6.46 -14.73 -3.23
N ALA A 119 5.35 -14.48 -3.92
CA ALA A 119 5.29 -14.55 -5.37
C ALA A 119 6.24 -13.53 -6.03
N LEU A 120 6.33 -12.32 -5.51
CA LEU A 120 7.27 -11.32 -6.01
C LEU A 120 8.72 -11.74 -5.79
N LEU A 121 9.03 -12.28 -4.61
CA LEU A 121 10.37 -12.78 -4.30
C LEU A 121 10.75 -13.97 -5.19
N ASP A 122 9.83 -14.88 -5.44
CA ASP A 122 10.02 -16.04 -6.34
C ASP A 122 10.30 -15.61 -7.78
N ASN A 123 9.81 -14.44 -8.18
CA ASN A 123 10.07 -13.88 -9.50
C ASN A 123 11.33 -13.01 -9.55
N GLY A 124 12.13 -13.03 -8.49
CA GLY A 124 13.41 -12.32 -8.44
C GLY A 124 13.31 -10.85 -8.04
N LEU A 125 12.15 -10.39 -7.62
CA LEU A 125 11.96 -9.03 -7.12
C LEU A 125 12.32 -8.95 -5.63
N SER A 126 12.64 -7.74 -5.17
CA SER A 126 12.88 -7.46 -3.75
C SER A 126 11.64 -6.79 -3.15
N ALA A 127 10.95 -7.49 -2.26
CA ALA A 127 9.75 -6.99 -1.62
C ALA A 127 9.76 -7.31 -0.12
N THR A 128 9.20 -6.40 0.66
CA THR A 128 9.07 -6.58 2.11
C THR A 128 7.68 -6.14 2.56
N ILE A 129 7.24 -6.69 3.68
CA ILE A 129 5.99 -6.29 4.34
C ILE A 129 6.33 -5.50 5.59
N LYS A 130 5.77 -4.32 5.70
CA LYS A 130 6.00 -3.45 6.88
C LYS A 130 4.72 -2.98 7.51
#